data_0f51805bfda0ceaee4760098560a8f94
#
_entry.id   0f51805bfda0ceaee4760098560a8f94
#
_cell.length_a   1.000
_cell.length_b   1.000
_cell.length_c   1.000
_cell.angle_alpha   90.00
_cell.angle_beta   90.00
_cell.angle_gamma   90.00
#
_symmetry.space_group_name_H-M   'P 1'
#
loop_
_entity.id
_entity.type
_entity.pdbx_description
1 polymer ?
#
loop_
_entity_poly.entity_id
_entity_poly.type
_entity_poly.pdbx_seq_one_letter_code
_entity_poly.pdbx_strand_id
1 'polypeptide(L)'
;MKALFLLLSGKESPEKFRIGLRAAARSVAAKRYDDLKIVFFGPSEELIGELKDEDLQNFESLFKAGAIDSACIAEAQHYNVEEKLKNKGVVLGHAGERIAFYVNSGYTVISF
;
A
#
# COMPACT_ATOMS: atom_id res chain seq x y z
N MET A 1 -15.60 11.33 -2.88
CA MET A 1 -14.16 11.64 -2.65
C MET A 1 -13.32 10.41 -2.93
N LYS A 2 -12.16 10.62 -3.51
CA LYS A 2 -11.19 9.55 -3.80
C LYS A 2 -10.00 9.70 -2.87
N ALA A 3 -9.45 8.61 -2.41
CA ALA A 3 -8.34 8.61 -1.45
C ALA A 3 -7.15 7.79 -1.95
N LEU A 4 -5.95 8.32 -1.73
CA LEU A 4 -4.71 7.58 -1.88
C LEU A 4 -4.14 7.34 -0.49
N PHE A 5 -4.07 6.09 -0.08
CA PHE A 5 -3.42 5.71 1.16
C PHE A 5 -1.94 5.45 0.86
N LEU A 6 -1.08 6.26 1.47
CA LEU A 6 0.35 6.13 1.34
C LEU A 6 0.89 5.43 2.58
N LEU A 7 1.27 4.17 2.44
CA LEU A 7 1.76 3.38 3.57
C LEU A 7 3.28 3.42 3.60
N LEU A 8 3.81 4.13 4.58
CA LEU A 8 5.24 4.36 4.77
C LEU A 8 5.81 3.49 5.88
N SER A 9 5.11 3.41 7.01
CA SER A 9 5.61 2.76 8.22
C SER A 9 5.75 1.26 8.05
N GLY A 10 6.83 0.71 8.57
CA GLY A 10 7.13 -0.70 8.53
C GLY A 10 7.66 -1.17 9.88
N LYS A 11 8.85 -1.80 9.89
CA LYS A 11 9.42 -2.40 11.11
C LYS A 11 9.68 -1.39 12.22
N GLU A 12 9.92 -0.12 11.88
CA GLU A 12 10.12 0.94 12.87
C GLU A 12 8.82 1.28 13.63
N SER A 13 7.67 0.97 13.03
CA SER A 13 6.37 1.19 13.66
C SER A 13 5.32 0.22 13.09
N PRO A 14 5.42 -1.08 13.47
CA PRO A 14 4.53 -2.11 12.92
C PRO A 14 3.05 -1.83 13.16
N GLU A 15 2.74 -1.15 14.27
CA GLU A 15 1.36 -0.79 14.59
C GLU A 15 0.78 0.20 13.57
N LYS A 16 1.56 1.18 13.13
CA LYS A 16 1.10 2.13 12.11
C LYS A 16 0.84 1.43 10.79
N PHE A 17 1.73 0.52 10.41
CA PHE A 17 1.54 -0.30 9.21
C PHE A 17 0.22 -1.07 9.29
N ARG A 18 0.01 -1.78 10.40
CA ARG A 18 -1.18 -2.59 10.61
C ARG A 18 -2.45 -1.74 10.59
N ILE A 19 -2.42 -0.58 11.26
CA ILE A 19 -3.55 0.34 11.29
C ILE A 19 -3.87 0.83 9.87
N GLY A 20 -2.87 1.22 9.10
CA GLY A 20 -3.06 1.71 7.74
C GLY A 20 -3.65 0.63 6.83
N LEU A 21 -3.11 -0.58 6.90
CA LEU A 21 -3.59 -1.70 6.08
C LEU A 21 -5.03 -2.07 6.43
N ARG A 22 -5.33 -2.14 7.72
CA ARG A 22 -6.67 -2.45 8.21
C ARG A 22 -7.68 -1.35 7.85
N ALA A 23 -7.29 -0.09 8.03
CA ALA A 23 -8.15 1.04 7.68
C ALA A 23 -8.48 1.03 6.19
N ALA A 24 -7.49 0.71 5.34
CA ALA A 24 -7.70 0.60 3.91
C ALA A 24 -8.70 -0.53 3.60
N ALA A 25 -8.48 -1.72 4.15
CA ALA A 25 -9.35 -2.87 3.89
C ALA A 25 -10.80 -2.60 4.33
N ARG A 26 -10.97 -2.02 5.52
CA ARG A 26 -12.30 -1.66 6.03
C ARG A 26 -12.96 -0.57 5.21
N SER A 27 -12.18 0.39 4.73
CA SER A 27 -12.69 1.49 3.91
C SER A 27 -13.18 0.99 2.54
N VAL A 28 -12.46 0.07 1.93
CA VAL A 28 -12.89 -0.56 0.68
C VAL A 28 -14.16 -1.37 0.90
N ALA A 29 -14.19 -2.20 1.93
CA ALA A 29 -15.35 -3.04 2.24
C ALA A 29 -16.61 -2.20 2.52
N ALA A 30 -16.45 -1.09 3.22
CA ALA A 30 -17.57 -0.20 3.59
C ALA A 30 -17.87 0.86 2.52
N LYS A 31 -17.12 0.88 1.43
CA LYS A 31 -17.27 1.87 0.34
C LYS A 31 -17.25 3.31 0.86
N ARG A 32 -16.30 3.60 1.75
CA ARG A 32 -16.18 4.94 2.36
C ARG A 32 -15.75 5.99 1.36
N TYR A 33 -15.00 5.61 0.34
CA TYR A 33 -14.51 6.49 -0.72
C TYR A 33 -15.03 6.00 -2.07
N ASP A 34 -15.17 6.89 -3.03
CA ASP A 34 -15.56 6.51 -4.39
C ASP A 34 -14.50 5.62 -5.03
N ASP A 35 -13.24 5.84 -4.69
CA ASP A 35 -12.13 4.97 -5.03
C ASP A 35 -11.04 5.11 -3.97
N LEU A 36 -10.36 4.02 -3.67
CA LEU A 36 -9.23 4.00 -2.76
C LEU A 36 -8.09 3.24 -3.43
N LYS A 37 -6.92 3.86 -3.46
CA LYS A 37 -5.69 3.24 -3.96
C LYS A 37 -4.61 3.31 -2.88
N ILE A 38 -3.68 2.37 -2.96
CA ILE A 38 -2.57 2.26 -2.02
C ILE A 38 -1.25 2.28 -2.78
N VAL A 39 -0.32 3.10 -2.29
CA VAL A 39 1.08 3.05 -2.69
C VAL A 39 1.88 2.70 -1.44
N PHE A 40 2.68 1.64 -1.53
CA PHE A 40 3.65 1.29 -0.48
C PHE A 40 4.96 2.01 -0.78
N PHE A 41 5.50 2.73 0.18
CA PHE A 41 6.66 3.58 -0.05
C PHE A 41 7.60 3.57 1.16
N GLY A 42 8.70 2.86 1.06
CA GLY A 42 9.73 2.83 2.09
C GLY A 42 9.63 1.61 3.01
N PRO A 43 9.74 1.79 4.35
CA PRO A 43 9.80 0.67 5.30
C PRO A 43 8.64 -0.32 5.21
N SER A 44 7.45 0.12 4.84
CA SER A 44 6.28 -0.76 4.67
C SER A 44 6.54 -1.89 3.70
N GLU A 45 7.41 -1.67 2.71
CA GLU A 45 7.69 -2.66 1.66
C GLU A 45 8.35 -3.93 2.21
N GLU A 46 9.11 -3.80 3.30
CA GLU A 46 9.73 -4.96 3.94
C GLU A 46 8.71 -5.90 4.56
N LEU A 47 7.57 -5.38 5.01
CA LEU A 47 6.57 -6.18 5.71
C LEU A 47 5.66 -6.97 4.78
N ILE A 48 5.54 -6.58 3.52
CA ILE A 48 4.61 -7.23 2.58
C ILE A 48 4.93 -8.72 2.41
N GLY A 49 6.19 -9.08 2.36
CA GLY A 49 6.60 -10.49 2.23
C GLY A 49 6.46 -11.29 3.52
N GLU A 50 6.20 -10.65 4.64
CA GLU A 50 6.12 -11.27 5.97
C GLU A 50 4.71 -11.28 6.55
N LEU A 51 3.71 -10.92 5.75
CA LEU A 51 2.32 -10.83 6.21
C LEU A 51 1.77 -12.20 6.60
N LYS A 52 0.99 -12.21 7.69
CA LYS A 52 0.32 -13.43 8.17
C LYS A 52 -0.98 -13.06 8.86
N ASP A 53 -1.85 -14.06 9.06
CA ASP A 53 -3.10 -13.93 9.79
C ASP A 53 -3.98 -12.80 9.25
N GLU A 54 -4.48 -11.92 10.11
CA GLU A 54 -5.38 -10.83 9.71
C GLU A 54 -4.72 -9.86 8.72
N ASP A 55 -3.44 -9.54 8.89
CA ASP A 55 -2.74 -8.63 7.99
C ASP A 55 -2.67 -9.20 6.58
N LEU A 56 -2.40 -10.50 6.46
CA LEU A 56 -2.41 -11.17 5.16
C LEU A 56 -3.80 -11.16 4.55
N GLN A 57 -4.83 -11.42 5.33
CA GLN A 57 -6.22 -11.37 4.86
C GLN A 57 -6.59 -9.98 4.34
N ASN A 58 -6.20 -8.94 5.07
CA ASN A 58 -6.46 -7.56 4.66
C ASN A 58 -5.73 -7.24 3.35
N PHE A 59 -4.47 -7.64 3.24
CA PHE A 59 -3.69 -7.45 2.01
C PHE A 59 -4.37 -8.14 0.82
N GLU A 60 -4.74 -9.40 1.00
CA GLU A 60 -5.35 -10.19 -0.08
C GLU A 60 -6.69 -9.59 -0.53
N SER A 61 -7.50 -9.10 0.41
CA SER A 61 -8.77 -8.49 0.05
C SER A 61 -8.56 -7.18 -0.73
N LEU A 62 -7.57 -6.39 -0.34
CA LEU A 62 -7.20 -5.17 -1.05
C LEU A 62 -6.65 -5.48 -2.44
N PHE A 63 -5.83 -6.52 -2.54
CA PHE A 63 -5.29 -6.96 -3.82
C PHE A 63 -6.41 -7.38 -4.78
N LYS A 64 -7.34 -8.20 -4.31
CA LYS A 64 -8.48 -8.66 -5.11
C LYS A 64 -9.39 -7.50 -5.53
N ALA A 65 -9.51 -6.49 -4.69
CA ALA A 65 -10.32 -5.31 -5.01
C ALA A 65 -9.65 -4.36 -5.99
N GLY A 66 -8.39 -4.63 -6.38
CA GLY A 66 -7.64 -3.75 -7.27
C GLY A 66 -7.21 -2.45 -6.60
N ALA A 67 -7.15 -2.43 -5.26
CA ALA A 67 -6.81 -1.22 -4.53
C ALA A 67 -5.30 -0.97 -4.45
N ILE A 68 -4.47 -2.01 -4.60
CA ILE A 68 -3.03 -1.86 -4.50
C ILE A 68 -2.47 -1.40 -5.83
N ASP A 69 -1.98 -0.16 -5.88
CA ASP A 69 -1.39 0.39 -7.09
C ASP A 69 0.03 -0.13 -7.32
N SER A 70 0.90 0.08 -6.34
CA SER A 70 2.32 -0.23 -6.52
C SER A 70 3.09 -0.13 -5.22
N ALA A 71 4.35 -0.58 -5.27
CA ALA A 71 5.39 -0.28 -4.30
C ALA A 71 6.52 0.45 -5.00
N CYS A 72 7.28 1.25 -4.27
CA CYS A 72 8.38 2.03 -4.84
C CYS A 72 9.56 1.13 -5.21
N ILE A 73 9.97 1.14 -6.48
CA ILE A 73 11.06 0.30 -6.96
C ILE A 73 12.39 0.65 -6.29
N ALA A 74 12.68 1.94 -6.11
CA ALA A 74 13.93 2.38 -5.48
C ALA A 74 14.04 1.88 -4.03
N GLU A 75 12.94 1.95 -3.30
CA GLU A 75 12.91 1.47 -1.91
C GLU A 75 12.93 -0.06 -1.86
N ALA A 76 12.28 -0.74 -2.80
CA ALA A 76 12.35 -2.20 -2.89
C ALA A 76 13.78 -2.66 -3.11
N GLN A 77 14.55 -1.94 -3.92
CA GLN A 77 15.97 -2.21 -4.14
C GLN A 77 16.77 -1.95 -2.87
N HIS A 78 16.53 -0.84 -2.21
CA HIS A 78 17.20 -0.48 -0.96
C HIS A 78 17.03 -1.55 0.12
N TYR A 79 15.82 -2.11 0.23
CA TYR A 79 15.51 -3.15 1.22
C TYR A 79 15.72 -4.58 0.72
N ASN A 80 16.15 -4.76 -0.54
CA ASN A 80 16.33 -6.09 -1.16
C ASN A 80 15.07 -6.95 -1.15
N VAL A 81 13.93 -6.34 -1.44
CA VAL A 81 12.62 -7.05 -1.42
C VAL A 81 11.92 -7.09 -2.77
N GLU A 82 12.61 -6.74 -3.88
CA GLU A 82 11.99 -6.72 -5.21
C GLU A 82 11.32 -8.05 -5.56
N GLU A 83 12.04 -9.16 -5.40
CA GLU A 83 11.49 -10.47 -5.75
C GLU A 83 10.33 -10.87 -4.86
N LYS A 84 10.40 -10.55 -3.57
CA LYS A 84 9.31 -10.84 -2.64
C LYS A 84 8.04 -10.08 -3.03
N LEU A 85 8.17 -8.82 -3.42
CA LEU A 85 7.04 -8.01 -3.85
C LEU A 85 6.46 -8.53 -5.16
N LYS A 86 7.30 -8.84 -6.14
CA LYS A 86 6.87 -9.43 -7.41
C LYS A 86 6.13 -10.74 -7.18
N ASN A 87 6.64 -11.59 -6.29
CA ASN A 87 6.02 -12.87 -5.98
C ASN A 87 4.65 -12.70 -5.32
N LYS A 88 4.40 -11.58 -4.66
CA LYS A 88 3.09 -11.24 -4.12
C LYS A 88 2.17 -10.59 -5.15
N GLY A 89 2.66 -10.38 -6.37
CA GLY A 89 1.89 -9.74 -7.42
C GLY A 89 1.89 -8.21 -7.37
N VAL A 90 2.73 -7.62 -6.53
CA VAL A 90 2.79 -6.15 -6.40
C VAL A 90 3.61 -5.57 -7.54
N VAL A 91 3.04 -4.59 -8.22
CA VAL A 91 3.71 -3.85 -9.29
C VAL A 91 4.73 -2.90 -8.66
N LEU A 92 5.95 -2.86 -9.22
CA LEU A 92 6.96 -1.91 -8.80
C LEU A 92 6.88 -0.69 -9.71
N GLY A 93 6.89 0.49 -9.11
CA GLY A 93 6.79 1.74 -9.86
C GLY A 93 7.56 2.87 -9.19
N HIS A 94 7.52 4.03 -9.79
CA HIS A 94 8.18 5.21 -9.22
C HIS A 94 7.16 5.93 -8.33
N ALA A 95 7.35 5.87 -7.01
CA ALA A 95 6.37 6.37 -6.04
C ALA A 95 6.03 7.84 -6.26
N GLY A 96 7.04 8.69 -6.52
CA GLY A 96 6.78 10.10 -6.76
C GLY A 96 5.85 10.35 -7.95
N GLU A 97 6.06 9.61 -9.04
CA GLU A 97 5.21 9.71 -10.23
C GLU A 97 3.79 9.20 -9.94
N ARG A 98 3.68 8.09 -9.20
CA ARG A 98 2.36 7.51 -8.87
C ARG A 98 1.58 8.43 -7.95
N ILE A 99 2.23 9.00 -6.94
CA ILE A 99 1.60 9.97 -6.05
C ILE A 99 1.12 11.19 -6.85
N ALA A 100 1.98 11.74 -7.72
CA ALA A 100 1.61 12.88 -8.54
C ALA A 100 0.42 12.58 -9.44
N PHE A 101 0.38 11.40 -10.03
CA PHE A 101 -0.73 10.97 -10.86
C PHE A 101 -2.05 11.02 -10.09
N TYR A 102 -2.07 10.47 -8.88
CA TYR A 102 -3.30 10.44 -8.07
C TYR A 102 -3.69 11.82 -7.57
N VAL A 103 -2.73 12.61 -7.10
CA VAL A 103 -3.00 13.99 -6.66
C VAL A 103 -3.60 14.81 -7.79
N ASN A 104 -3.01 14.71 -9.00
CA ASN A 104 -3.51 15.42 -10.17
C ASN A 104 -4.88 14.89 -10.65
N SER A 105 -5.23 13.67 -10.26
CA SER A 105 -6.53 13.07 -10.57
C SER A 105 -7.58 13.31 -9.49
N GLY A 106 -7.28 14.16 -8.51
CA GLY A 106 -8.24 14.55 -7.48
C GLY A 106 -8.29 13.66 -6.25
N TYR A 107 -7.29 12.79 -6.04
CA TYR A 107 -7.22 11.96 -4.84
C TYR A 107 -6.66 12.74 -3.66
N THR A 108 -7.26 12.54 -2.48
CA THR A 108 -6.72 13.07 -1.22
C THR A 108 -5.73 12.05 -0.67
N VAL A 109 -4.54 12.51 -0.29
CA VAL A 109 -3.50 11.63 0.25
C VAL A 109 -3.64 11.52 1.76
N ILE A 110 -3.67 10.28 2.25
CA ILE A 110 -3.68 9.98 3.69
C ILE A 110 -2.53 9.02 3.93
N SER A 111 -1.58 9.41 4.79
CA SER A 111 -0.38 8.61 5.03
C SER A 111 -0.39 7.94 6.41
N PHE A 112 0.25 6.77 6.44
CA PHE A 112 0.40 6.00 7.68
C PHE A 112 1.85 5.55 7.87
#